data_037566920e4473f6d6773cd9507cb184
#
_entry.id   037566920e4473f6d6773cd9507cb184
#
_cell.length_a   1.000
_cell.length_b   1.000
_cell.length_c   1.000
_cell.angle_alpha   90.00
_cell.angle_beta   90.00
_cell.angle_gamma   90.00
#
_symmetry.space_group_name_H-M   'P 1'
#
loop_
_entity.id
_entity.type
_entity.pdbx_description
1 polymer ?
#
loop_
_entity_poly.entity_id
_entity_poly.type
_entity_poly.pdbx_seq_one_letter_code
_entity_poly.pdbx_strand_id
1 'polypeptide(L)'
;MAINLATKYSDKIAEAFSHASYVRGKVSNEYDLSGVKSIKIYTPVTVDENDYQRSGVNRYGTPQEMQDTVQELTMTQDKAFSLTIDKGNNKDQMNVKGAGRMMQLQLREKTTPAADKYALRRFATLAGKVMTVSAKPTKSNIVSTIFDMGQIMDDAQVPEDNRYMYMTAEMYKLVNISDEFISLDKLGEKSISRGECGEVDNFRIIKVPTGYLPANCFMLATYKGSVLMPYKIQDAKIHQDPPGLSGNLLEGRHYYDCLGKYFKGCGIVCIGNEYLFHYSS
;
A
#
# COMPACT_ATOMS: atom_id res chain seq x y z
N MET A 1 -12.92 27.80 -17.69
CA MET A 1 -11.97 28.03 -16.59
C MET A 1 -11.22 29.33 -16.90
N ALA A 2 -11.32 30.35 -16.07
CA ALA A 2 -10.58 31.57 -16.25
C ALA A 2 -9.10 31.31 -15.97
N ILE A 3 -8.24 31.56 -16.97
CA ILE A 3 -6.79 31.57 -16.79
C ILE A 3 -6.45 32.86 -16.06
N ASN A 4 -6.02 32.76 -14.83
CA ASN A 4 -5.66 33.91 -14.02
C ASN A 4 -4.33 34.47 -14.56
N LEU A 5 -4.40 35.52 -15.38
CA LEU A 5 -3.26 36.31 -15.84
C LEU A 5 -2.83 37.24 -14.72
N ALA A 6 -2.05 36.76 -13.80
CA ALA A 6 -1.60 37.58 -12.68
C ALA A 6 -0.34 38.38 -13.07
N THR A 7 -0.37 39.66 -12.81
CA THR A 7 0.63 40.66 -13.17
C THR A 7 1.95 40.58 -12.40
N LYS A 8 2.05 39.79 -11.36
CA LYS A 8 3.29 39.44 -10.65
C LYS A 8 3.14 38.09 -9.97
N TYR A 9 3.57 37.04 -10.62
CA TYR A 9 3.77 35.76 -9.93
C TYR A 9 5.21 35.68 -9.42
N SER A 10 5.37 35.25 -8.18
CA SER A 10 6.69 34.80 -7.71
C SER A 10 7.14 33.64 -8.61
N ASP A 11 8.40 33.61 -9.01
CA ASP A 11 9.01 32.63 -9.91
C ASP A 11 8.91 31.17 -9.37
N LYS A 12 8.25 30.97 -8.25
CA LYS A 12 8.07 29.69 -7.59
C LYS A 12 6.59 29.36 -7.54
N ILE A 13 6.18 28.40 -8.36
CA ILE A 13 4.95 27.66 -8.08
C ILE A 13 5.18 27.01 -6.74
N ALA A 14 4.35 27.30 -5.74
CA ALA A 14 4.35 26.57 -4.48
C ALA A 14 4.11 25.08 -4.81
N GLU A 15 5.17 24.28 -4.70
CA GLU A 15 5.04 22.84 -4.82
C GLU A 15 4.30 22.36 -3.59
N ALA A 16 3.12 21.81 -3.78
CA ALA A 16 2.40 21.16 -2.69
C ALA A 16 3.28 20.06 -2.10
N PHE A 17 3.28 19.96 -0.80
CA PHE A 17 4.11 19.03 -0.05
C PHE A 17 3.60 17.62 -0.28
N SER A 18 4.14 16.90 -1.28
CA SER A 18 3.76 15.53 -1.54
C SER A 18 4.75 14.55 -0.92
N HIS A 19 4.22 13.59 -0.19
CA HIS A 19 5.01 12.52 0.35
C HIS A 19 5.34 11.47 -0.74
N ALA A 20 6.47 10.78 -0.59
CA ALA A 20 6.71 9.56 -1.35
C ALA A 20 5.63 8.52 -0.99
N SER A 21 5.45 7.50 -1.86
CA SER A 21 4.48 6.44 -1.63
C SER A 21 4.66 5.78 -0.24
N TYR A 22 3.54 5.62 0.47
CA TYR A 22 3.50 4.92 1.75
C TYR A 22 3.58 3.39 1.59
N VAL A 23 3.18 2.88 0.43
CA VAL A 23 3.04 1.45 0.16
C VAL A 23 4.23 0.88 -0.61
N ARG A 24 4.79 1.66 -1.55
CA ARG A 24 5.90 1.23 -2.39
C ARG A 24 7.14 0.88 -1.55
N GLY A 25 7.74 -0.28 -1.82
CA GLY A 25 8.86 -0.82 -1.03
C GLY A 25 8.44 -1.66 0.19
N LYS A 26 7.16 -1.60 0.58
CA LYS A 26 6.59 -2.35 1.71
C LYS A 26 5.68 -3.51 1.26
N VAL A 27 5.70 -3.80 -0.03
CA VAL A 27 5.01 -4.91 -0.69
C VAL A 27 6.01 -5.86 -1.31
N SER A 28 5.60 -7.10 -1.57
CA SER A 28 6.43 -8.08 -2.26
C SER A 28 6.56 -7.74 -3.75
N ASN A 29 7.76 -7.92 -4.29
CA ASN A 29 8.07 -7.76 -5.72
C ASN A 29 8.48 -9.09 -6.35
N GLU A 30 8.08 -10.22 -5.77
CA GLU A 30 8.51 -11.56 -6.22
C GLU A 30 7.93 -11.95 -7.58
N TYR A 31 6.84 -11.32 -8.00
CA TYR A 31 6.18 -11.64 -9.26
C TYR A 31 6.24 -10.46 -10.21
N ASP A 32 6.74 -10.71 -11.41
CA ASP A 32 6.69 -9.77 -12.52
C ASP A 32 5.50 -10.12 -13.43
N LEU A 33 4.57 -9.16 -13.57
CA LEU A 33 3.39 -9.27 -14.43
C LEU A 33 3.59 -8.62 -15.79
N SER A 34 4.84 -8.36 -16.19
CA SER A 34 5.12 -7.80 -17.51
C SER A 34 4.64 -8.75 -18.62
N GLY A 35 3.82 -8.23 -19.53
CA GLY A 35 3.31 -8.97 -20.69
C GLY A 35 2.02 -9.75 -20.51
N VAL A 36 1.55 -10.03 -19.26
CA VAL A 36 0.31 -10.81 -19.02
C VAL A 36 -0.73 -10.00 -18.24
N LYS A 37 -2.01 -10.31 -18.44
CA LYS A 37 -3.13 -9.67 -17.73
C LYS A 37 -3.41 -10.35 -16.38
N SER A 38 -3.21 -11.65 -16.31
CA SER A 38 -3.37 -12.43 -15.08
C SER A 38 -2.16 -13.33 -14.87
N ILE A 39 -1.89 -13.67 -13.63
CA ILE A 39 -0.87 -14.64 -13.25
C ILE A 39 -1.52 -15.72 -12.39
N LYS A 40 -1.11 -16.97 -12.58
CA LYS A 40 -1.50 -18.09 -11.73
C LYS A 40 -0.38 -18.36 -10.75
N ILE A 41 -0.68 -18.26 -9.47
CA ILE A 41 0.22 -18.62 -8.39
C ILE A 41 -0.15 -20.02 -7.92
N TYR A 42 0.82 -20.93 -8.02
CA TYR A 42 0.70 -22.30 -7.52
C TYR A 42 1.30 -22.34 -6.13
N THR A 43 0.51 -22.70 -5.13
CA THR A 43 0.98 -22.87 -3.78
C THR A 43 0.91 -24.36 -3.44
N PRO A 44 2.06 -25.05 -3.27
CA PRO A 44 2.06 -26.47 -2.89
C PRO A 44 1.45 -26.64 -1.51
N VAL A 45 0.61 -27.65 -1.37
CA VAL A 45 0.00 -28.03 -0.10
C VAL A 45 0.90 -29.06 0.59
N THR A 46 1.37 -28.74 1.78
CA THR A 46 2.14 -29.65 2.61
C THR A 46 1.23 -30.65 3.32
N VAL A 47 1.74 -31.84 3.63
CA VAL A 47 1.03 -32.88 4.39
C VAL A 47 1.55 -32.90 5.82
N ASP A 48 0.71 -33.34 6.76
CA ASP A 48 1.10 -33.51 8.14
C ASP A 48 2.05 -34.70 8.29
N GLU A 49 2.91 -34.66 9.30
CA GLU A 49 3.82 -35.76 9.63
C GLU A 49 3.04 -36.94 10.24
N ASN A 50 3.45 -38.16 9.89
CA ASN A 50 2.93 -39.37 10.46
C ASN A 50 3.98 -40.03 11.36
N ASP A 51 3.53 -40.71 12.40
CA ASP A 51 4.42 -41.51 13.23
C ASP A 51 5.05 -42.66 12.44
N TYR A 52 6.37 -42.75 12.47
CA TYR A 52 7.09 -43.81 11.78
C TYR A 52 6.86 -45.18 12.47
N GLN A 53 6.35 -46.14 11.71
CA GLN A 53 6.14 -47.49 12.18
C GLN A 53 7.40 -48.33 11.99
N ARG A 54 7.94 -48.90 13.07
CA ARG A 54 9.18 -49.70 13.02
C ARG A 54 9.00 -51.10 12.41
N SER A 55 7.76 -51.54 12.20
CA SER A 55 7.42 -52.88 11.64
C SER A 55 6.29 -52.74 10.61
N GLY A 56 6.20 -53.70 9.67
CA GLY A 56 5.17 -53.71 8.62
C GLY A 56 5.58 -53.02 7.32
N VAL A 57 4.61 -52.93 6.41
CA VAL A 57 4.73 -52.20 5.11
C VAL A 57 4.25 -50.77 5.29
N ASN A 58 4.70 -49.88 4.45
CA ASN A 58 4.37 -48.43 4.51
C ASN A 58 4.76 -47.74 5.83
N ARG A 59 5.98 -47.95 6.27
CA ARG A 59 6.51 -47.46 7.55
C ARG A 59 6.46 -45.94 7.70
N TYR A 60 6.44 -45.18 6.60
CA TYR A 60 6.30 -43.70 6.52
C TYR A 60 4.84 -43.25 6.36
N GLY A 61 3.86 -44.16 6.51
CA GLY A 61 2.46 -43.89 6.19
C GLY A 61 2.15 -44.14 4.71
N THR A 62 0.91 -43.91 4.32
CA THR A 62 0.50 -44.03 2.92
C THR A 62 1.00 -42.83 2.14
N PRO A 63 1.79 -43.01 1.04
CA PRO A 63 2.23 -41.90 0.21
C PRO A 63 1.02 -41.13 -0.33
N GLN A 64 1.08 -39.80 -0.21
CA GLN A 64 0.10 -38.87 -0.80
C GLN A 64 0.79 -38.08 -1.87
N GLU A 65 0.12 -37.85 -2.99
CA GLU A 65 0.63 -36.97 -4.04
C GLU A 65 0.47 -35.53 -3.60
N MET A 66 1.55 -34.73 -3.78
CA MET A 66 1.53 -33.31 -3.45
C MET A 66 0.50 -32.60 -4.34
N GLN A 67 -0.43 -31.92 -3.71
CA GLN A 67 -1.43 -31.11 -4.38
C GLN A 67 -1.04 -29.63 -4.38
N ASP A 68 -1.48 -28.89 -5.40
CA ASP A 68 -1.26 -27.46 -5.50
C ASP A 68 -2.59 -26.71 -5.42
N THR A 69 -2.60 -25.64 -4.66
CA THR A 69 -3.68 -24.64 -4.71
C THR A 69 -3.34 -23.56 -5.72
N VAL A 70 -4.23 -23.33 -6.68
CA VAL A 70 -4.03 -22.34 -7.74
C VAL A 70 -4.83 -21.09 -7.42
N GLN A 71 -4.14 -19.96 -7.33
CA GLN A 71 -4.76 -18.63 -7.23
C GLN A 71 -4.52 -17.86 -8.52
N GLU A 72 -5.61 -17.41 -9.18
CA GLU A 72 -5.50 -16.53 -10.35
C GLU A 72 -5.67 -15.08 -9.93
N LEU A 73 -4.65 -14.27 -10.20
CA LEU A 73 -4.61 -12.85 -9.89
C LEU A 73 -4.70 -12.04 -11.18
N THR A 74 -5.76 -11.24 -11.32
CA THR A 74 -6.02 -10.42 -12.51
C THR A 74 -5.94 -8.94 -12.16
N MET A 75 -5.25 -8.17 -13.01
CA MET A 75 -5.12 -6.71 -12.84
C MET A 75 -6.35 -5.99 -13.38
N THR A 76 -6.85 -5.01 -12.62
CA THR A 76 -8.09 -4.30 -12.94
C THR A 76 -7.92 -2.79 -13.11
N GLN A 77 -6.85 -2.16 -12.56
CA GLN A 77 -6.70 -0.71 -12.54
C GLN A 77 -5.88 -0.20 -13.73
N ASP A 78 -6.55 0.34 -14.75
CA ASP A 78 -5.91 1.03 -15.87
C ASP A 78 -6.28 2.52 -15.82
N LYS A 79 -5.32 3.35 -15.43
CA LYS A 79 -5.52 4.78 -15.19
C LYS A 79 -4.62 5.60 -16.11
N ALA A 80 -5.15 6.68 -16.64
CA ALA A 80 -4.41 7.61 -17.48
C ALA A 80 -4.70 9.05 -17.10
N PHE A 81 -3.78 9.93 -17.46
CA PHE A 81 -3.99 11.37 -17.43
C PHE A 81 -3.40 12.03 -18.67
N SER A 82 -3.97 13.17 -19.06
CA SER A 82 -3.48 14.01 -20.14
C SER A 82 -3.59 15.48 -19.73
N LEU A 83 -2.52 16.22 -19.90
CA LEU A 83 -2.40 17.65 -19.54
C LEU A 83 -1.75 18.42 -20.68
N THR A 84 -2.28 19.59 -21.02
CA THR A 84 -1.71 20.46 -22.05
C THR A 84 -1.11 21.73 -21.44
N ILE A 85 0.01 22.16 -21.98
CA ILE A 85 0.67 23.43 -21.67
C ILE A 85 0.80 24.22 -22.97
N ASP A 86 -0.09 25.17 -23.19
CA ASP A 86 -0.04 26.07 -24.35
C ASP A 86 1.14 27.04 -24.25
N LYS A 87 1.85 27.29 -25.38
CA LYS A 87 3.01 28.15 -25.43
C LYS A 87 2.68 29.62 -25.15
N GLY A 88 1.56 30.12 -25.69
CA GLY A 88 1.13 31.49 -25.48
C GLY A 88 0.84 31.76 -24.03
N ASN A 89 -0.07 30.95 -23.46
CA ASN A 89 -0.45 31.05 -22.06
C ASN A 89 0.72 30.86 -21.09
N ASN A 90 1.69 29.99 -21.42
CA ASN A 90 2.86 29.79 -20.58
C ASN A 90 3.82 30.99 -20.63
N LYS A 91 3.99 31.64 -21.82
CA LYS A 91 4.77 32.87 -21.95
C LYS A 91 4.15 34.02 -21.17
N ASP A 92 2.84 34.20 -21.23
CA ASP A 92 2.11 35.21 -20.47
C ASP A 92 2.24 35.01 -18.95
N GLN A 93 2.49 33.76 -18.53
CA GLN A 93 2.79 33.36 -17.16
C GLN A 93 4.31 33.27 -16.87
N MET A 94 5.15 33.99 -17.62
CA MET A 94 6.61 34.04 -17.45
C MET A 94 7.31 32.65 -17.53
N ASN A 95 6.78 31.72 -18.31
CA ASN A 95 7.29 30.35 -18.49
C ASN A 95 7.40 29.52 -17.16
N VAL A 96 6.53 29.79 -16.22
CA VAL A 96 6.54 29.09 -14.91
C VAL A 96 6.24 27.59 -15.03
N LYS A 97 5.51 27.20 -16.07
CA LYS A 97 5.09 25.81 -16.29
C LYS A 97 6.09 25.05 -17.17
N GLY A 98 7.22 24.64 -16.59
CA GLY A 98 8.11 23.67 -17.26
C GLY A 98 7.45 22.30 -17.38
N ALA A 99 7.42 21.70 -18.59
CA ALA A 99 6.72 20.43 -18.84
C ALA A 99 7.18 19.28 -17.93
N GLY A 100 8.49 19.10 -17.78
CA GLY A 100 9.04 18.06 -16.89
C GLY A 100 8.66 18.27 -15.42
N ARG A 101 8.68 19.53 -14.95
CA ARG A 101 8.29 19.87 -13.58
C ARG A 101 6.79 19.60 -13.36
N MET A 102 5.93 19.99 -14.31
CA MET A 102 4.49 19.72 -14.21
C MET A 102 4.17 18.23 -14.25
N MET A 103 4.90 17.45 -15.05
CA MET A 103 4.80 15.98 -15.06
C MET A 103 5.14 15.40 -13.69
N GLN A 104 6.27 15.79 -13.10
CA GLN A 104 6.66 15.32 -11.77
C GLN A 104 5.63 15.71 -10.70
N LEU A 105 5.11 16.94 -10.76
CA LEU A 105 4.09 17.41 -9.84
C LEU A 105 2.81 16.57 -9.93
N GLN A 106 2.34 16.30 -11.16
CA GLN A 106 1.17 15.44 -11.40
C GLN A 106 1.36 14.02 -10.83
N LEU A 107 2.53 13.43 -11.07
CA LEU A 107 2.86 12.09 -10.56
C LEU A 107 2.89 12.07 -9.03
N ARG A 108 3.49 13.07 -8.41
CA ARG A 108 3.66 13.15 -6.95
C ARG A 108 2.39 13.50 -6.19
N GLU A 109 1.58 14.43 -6.73
CA GLU A 109 0.41 14.97 -6.01
C GLU A 109 -0.89 14.25 -6.29
N LYS A 110 -1.01 13.62 -7.46
CA LYS A 110 -2.25 12.96 -7.87
C LYS A 110 -2.09 11.46 -8.05
N THR A 111 -1.13 11.05 -8.89
CA THR A 111 -1.00 9.64 -9.28
C THR A 111 -0.56 8.76 -8.12
N THR A 112 0.53 9.12 -7.45
CA THR A 112 1.05 8.32 -6.31
C THR A 112 0.07 8.28 -5.14
N PRO A 113 -0.52 9.39 -4.66
CA PRO A 113 -1.53 9.34 -3.61
C PRO A 113 -2.78 8.55 -3.96
N ALA A 114 -3.23 8.61 -5.23
CA ALA A 114 -4.37 7.83 -5.68
C ALA A 114 -4.08 6.31 -5.66
N ALA A 115 -2.88 5.91 -6.10
CA ALA A 115 -2.44 4.54 -6.06
C ALA A 115 -2.29 4.00 -4.63
N ASP A 116 -1.69 4.77 -3.72
CA ASP A 116 -1.54 4.40 -2.31
C ASP A 116 -2.90 4.25 -1.62
N LYS A 117 -3.82 5.19 -1.87
CA LYS A 117 -5.17 5.14 -1.32
C LYS A 117 -5.95 3.90 -1.82
N TYR A 118 -5.81 3.58 -3.09
CA TYR A 118 -6.38 2.35 -3.65
C TYR A 118 -5.77 1.12 -2.99
N ALA A 119 -4.43 1.07 -2.88
CA ALA A 119 -3.71 -0.05 -2.30
C ALA A 119 -4.15 -0.34 -0.85
N LEU A 120 -4.16 0.67 0.02
CA LEU A 120 -4.54 0.49 1.42
C LEU A 120 -5.99 0.06 1.57
N ARG A 121 -6.90 0.59 0.75
CA ARG A 121 -8.30 0.16 0.74
C ARG A 121 -8.43 -1.29 0.26
N ARG A 122 -7.69 -1.65 -0.78
CA ARG A 122 -7.71 -3.02 -1.31
C ARG A 122 -7.13 -4.01 -0.30
N PHE A 123 -6.03 -3.67 0.38
CA PHE A 123 -5.47 -4.52 1.44
C PHE A 123 -6.46 -4.74 2.57
N ALA A 124 -7.21 -3.71 2.99
CA ALA A 124 -8.25 -3.86 3.99
C ALA A 124 -9.37 -4.81 3.52
N THR A 125 -9.78 -4.76 2.24
CA THR A 125 -10.79 -5.70 1.69
C THR A 125 -10.26 -7.13 1.54
N LEU A 126 -8.96 -7.31 1.41
CA LEU A 126 -8.29 -8.62 1.29
C LEU A 126 -7.83 -9.16 2.64
N ALA A 127 -8.20 -8.49 3.75
CA ALA A 127 -7.77 -8.88 5.09
C ALA A 127 -8.19 -10.32 5.43
N GLY A 128 -7.24 -11.16 5.82
CA GLY A 128 -7.50 -12.54 6.24
C GLY A 128 -8.16 -12.62 7.62
N LYS A 129 -7.90 -11.64 8.49
CA LYS A 129 -8.52 -11.49 9.81
C LYS A 129 -8.96 -10.04 10.02
N VAL A 130 -10.14 -9.88 10.61
CA VAL A 130 -10.67 -8.58 11.02
C VAL A 130 -10.89 -8.61 12.53
N MET A 131 -10.22 -7.72 13.21
CA MET A 131 -10.45 -7.49 14.64
C MET A 131 -11.44 -6.35 14.80
N THR A 132 -12.59 -6.64 15.39
CA THR A 132 -13.65 -5.65 15.64
C THR A 132 -13.51 -5.09 17.05
N VAL A 133 -13.59 -3.78 17.17
CA VAL A 133 -13.63 -3.08 18.46
C VAL A 133 -14.96 -2.37 18.62
N SER A 134 -15.52 -2.38 19.83
CA SER A 134 -16.81 -1.77 20.15
C SER A 134 -16.78 -0.23 20.09
N ALA A 135 -15.60 0.36 20.28
CA ALA A 135 -15.38 1.80 20.26
C ALA A 135 -14.01 2.11 19.68
N LYS A 136 -13.83 3.36 19.24
CA LYS A 136 -12.53 3.85 18.77
C LYS A 136 -11.47 3.68 19.85
N PRO A 137 -10.25 3.23 19.50
CA PRO A 137 -9.16 3.11 20.43
C PRO A 137 -8.85 4.43 21.15
N THR A 138 -8.51 4.33 22.43
CA THR A 138 -8.16 5.44 23.32
C THR A 138 -6.71 5.35 23.76
N LYS A 139 -6.21 6.37 24.47
CA LYS A 139 -4.86 6.37 25.03
C LYS A 139 -4.55 5.11 25.86
N SER A 140 -5.53 4.62 26.62
CA SER A 140 -5.35 3.53 27.58
C SER A 140 -5.38 2.12 26.96
N ASN A 141 -5.91 1.95 25.74
CA ASN A 141 -6.08 0.63 25.13
C ASN A 141 -5.43 0.48 23.75
N ILE A 142 -4.85 1.55 23.20
CA ILE A 142 -4.28 1.49 21.85
C ILE A 142 -3.09 0.56 21.74
N VAL A 143 -2.22 0.56 22.75
CA VAL A 143 -1.03 -0.30 22.77
C VAL A 143 -1.45 -1.76 22.95
N SER A 144 -2.34 -2.05 23.90
CA SER A 144 -2.93 -3.40 24.05
C SER A 144 -3.56 -3.88 22.75
N THR A 145 -4.30 -3.03 22.04
CA THR A 145 -4.89 -3.37 20.74
C THR A 145 -3.83 -3.71 19.69
N ILE A 146 -2.67 -3.05 19.70
CA ILE A 146 -1.55 -3.37 18.80
C ILE A 146 -0.98 -4.78 19.12
N PHE A 147 -0.78 -5.10 20.40
CA PHE A 147 -0.32 -6.42 20.82
C PHE A 147 -1.34 -7.51 20.49
N ASP A 148 -2.65 -7.26 20.64
CA ASP A 148 -3.70 -8.21 20.23
C ASP A 148 -3.63 -8.50 18.71
N MET A 149 -3.32 -7.48 17.89
CA MET A 149 -3.07 -7.67 16.45
C MET A 149 -1.81 -8.48 16.20
N GLY A 150 -0.75 -8.24 16.97
CA GLY A 150 0.49 -9.01 16.93
C GLY A 150 0.22 -10.49 17.22
N GLN A 151 -0.49 -10.78 18.30
CA GLN A 151 -0.88 -12.14 18.67
C GLN A 151 -1.66 -12.85 17.55
N ILE A 152 -2.61 -12.18 16.90
CA ILE A 152 -3.35 -12.78 15.78
C ILE A 152 -2.42 -13.18 14.63
N MET A 153 -1.37 -12.39 14.35
CA MET A 153 -0.40 -12.71 13.31
C MET A 153 0.55 -13.83 13.75
N ASP A 154 0.93 -13.87 15.02
CA ASP A 154 1.79 -14.90 15.58
C ASP A 154 1.08 -16.26 15.60
N ASP A 155 -0.18 -16.31 16.04
CA ASP A 155 -1.02 -17.51 16.01
C ASP A 155 -1.20 -18.03 14.57
N ALA A 156 -1.17 -17.15 13.59
CA ALA A 156 -1.20 -17.50 12.17
C ALA A 156 0.18 -17.87 11.60
N GLN A 157 1.22 -17.88 12.42
CA GLN A 157 2.61 -18.19 12.04
C GLN A 157 3.16 -17.27 10.93
N VAL A 158 2.77 -15.99 10.95
CA VAL A 158 3.33 -14.98 10.04
C VAL A 158 4.72 -14.57 10.56
N PRO A 159 5.77 -14.52 9.70
CA PRO A 159 7.09 -14.07 10.14
C PRO A 159 7.05 -12.70 10.80
N GLU A 160 7.84 -12.52 11.85
CA GLU A 160 7.93 -11.25 12.61
C GLU A 160 8.61 -10.15 11.81
N ASP A 161 9.54 -10.51 10.92
CA ASP A 161 10.24 -9.56 10.07
C ASP A 161 9.32 -8.95 9.01
N ASN A 162 9.52 -7.65 8.72
CA ASN A 162 8.80 -6.94 7.67
C ASN A 162 7.28 -6.86 7.86
N ARG A 163 6.84 -6.72 9.10
CA ARG A 163 5.47 -6.36 9.45
C ARG A 163 5.32 -4.84 9.44
N TYR A 164 4.28 -4.35 8.84
CA TYR A 164 3.96 -2.93 8.74
C TYR A 164 2.57 -2.66 9.29
N MET A 165 2.45 -1.56 10.04
CA MET A 165 1.16 -1.11 10.56
C MET A 165 0.86 0.29 10.04
N TYR A 166 -0.17 0.41 9.23
CA TYR A 166 -0.67 1.68 8.74
C TYR A 166 -1.71 2.22 9.72
N MET A 167 -1.52 3.44 10.16
CA MET A 167 -2.47 4.11 11.06
C MET A 167 -2.63 5.58 10.72
N THR A 168 -3.77 6.16 11.10
CA THR A 168 -4.01 7.59 10.95
C THR A 168 -3.15 8.41 11.91
N ALA A 169 -2.94 9.69 11.58
CA ALA A 169 -2.20 10.60 12.47
C ALA A 169 -2.81 10.71 13.87
N GLU A 170 -4.14 10.52 13.98
CA GLU A 170 -4.84 10.52 15.25
C GLU A 170 -4.49 9.30 16.10
N MET A 171 -4.50 8.10 15.50
CA MET A 171 -4.09 6.87 16.19
C MET A 171 -2.62 6.92 16.60
N TYR A 172 -1.76 7.39 15.71
CA TYR A 172 -0.33 7.59 16.01
C TYR A 172 -0.11 8.53 17.21
N LYS A 173 -0.89 9.63 17.27
CA LYS A 173 -0.85 10.52 18.45
C LYS A 173 -1.19 9.77 19.74
N LEU A 174 -2.23 8.91 19.72
CA LEU A 174 -2.61 8.14 20.90
C LEU A 174 -1.52 7.17 21.35
N VAL A 175 -0.84 6.53 20.40
CA VAL A 175 0.32 5.67 20.70
C VAL A 175 1.41 6.48 21.41
N ASN A 176 1.80 7.63 20.87
CA ASN A 176 2.88 8.46 21.45
C ASN A 176 2.59 9.02 22.84
N ILE A 177 1.33 9.28 23.15
CA ILE A 177 0.93 9.78 24.48
C ILE A 177 0.55 8.66 25.44
N SER A 178 0.59 7.40 25.01
CA SER A 178 0.35 6.24 25.88
C SER A 178 1.48 6.10 26.88
N ASP A 179 1.14 5.77 28.11
CA ASP A 179 2.11 5.61 29.19
C ASP A 179 2.93 4.31 29.03
N GLU A 180 2.43 3.36 28.22
CA GLU A 180 3.05 2.08 27.91
C GLU A 180 4.07 2.17 26.76
N PHE A 181 4.02 3.25 25.98
CA PHE A 181 4.92 3.45 24.86
C PHE A 181 6.27 4.00 25.34
N ILE A 182 7.27 3.15 25.32
CA ILE A 182 8.66 3.57 25.55
C ILE A 182 9.15 4.22 24.27
N SER A 183 9.34 5.54 24.31
CA SER A 183 9.71 6.34 23.16
C SER A 183 10.94 5.79 22.43
N LEU A 184 10.89 5.79 21.12
CA LEU A 184 11.90 5.28 20.18
C LEU A 184 13.25 5.98 20.24
N ASP A 185 13.43 7.03 21.03
CA ASP A 185 14.71 7.69 21.25
C ASP A 185 15.81 6.73 21.81
N LYS A 186 15.42 5.52 22.21
CA LYS A 186 16.33 4.47 22.66
C LYS A 186 16.67 3.40 21.62
N LEU A 187 15.98 3.37 20.49
CA LEU A 187 16.24 2.44 19.38
C LEU A 187 17.09 3.15 18.33
N GLY A 188 18.39 3.18 18.53
CA GLY A 188 19.40 3.82 17.69
C GLY A 188 19.06 4.05 16.20
N GLU A 189 19.75 4.98 15.58
CA GLU A 189 19.66 5.48 14.20
C GLU A 189 19.54 4.39 13.11
N LYS A 190 18.42 3.67 13.05
CA LYS A 190 18.06 2.92 11.86
C LYS A 190 17.48 3.88 10.85
N SER A 191 18.00 3.85 9.64
CA SER A 191 17.48 4.62 8.49
C SER A 191 15.97 4.45 8.38
N ILE A 192 15.24 5.46 8.84
CA ILE A 192 13.78 5.49 8.84
C ILE A 192 13.35 5.84 7.43
N SER A 193 12.72 4.91 6.75
CA SER A 193 12.13 5.20 5.45
C SER A 193 10.93 6.13 5.60
N ARG A 194 10.59 6.86 4.53
CA ARG A 194 9.60 7.93 4.59
C ARG A 194 8.23 7.42 5.05
N GLY A 195 7.66 8.07 6.05
CA GLY A 195 6.38 7.71 6.67
C GLY A 195 6.48 6.73 7.83
N GLU A 196 7.64 6.08 8.03
CA GLU A 196 7.90 5.25 9.20
C GLU A 196 8.12 6.16 10.41
N CYS A 197 7.35 5.93 11.46
CA CYS A 197 7.37 6.76 12.66
C CYS A 197 7.84 6.01 13.90
N GLY A 198 8.17 4.70 13.75
CA GLY A 198 8.61 3.89 14.87
C GLY A 198 8.25 2.42 14.72
N GLU A 199 8.62 1.64 15.74
CA GLU A 199 8.37 0.21 15.81
C GLU A 199 7.71 -0.13 17.15
N VAL A 200 6.64 -0.91 17.12
CA VAL A 200 5.94 -1.44 18.30
C VAL A 200 5.58 -2.87 18.00
N ASP A 201 5.94 -3.81 18.87
CA ASP A 201 5.62 -5.23 18.71
C ASP A 201 6.01 -5.77 17.33
N ASN A 202 7.24 -5.51 16.88
CA ASN A 202 7.77 -5.87 15.56
C ASN A 202 7.03 -5.24 14.36
N PHE A 203 6.03 -4.36 14.60
CA PHE A 203 5.39 -3.58 13.55
C PHE A 203 6.10 -2.28 13.31
N ARG A 204 6.50 -2.02 12.07
CA ARG A 204 6.92 -0.69 11.64
C ARG A 204 5.69 0.18 11.39
N ILE A 205 5.55 1.20 12.21
CA ILE A 205 4.39 2.10 12.15
C ILE A 205 4.55 3.10 11.00
N ILE A 206 3.53 3.16 10.15
CA ILE A 206 3.45 4.08 9.01
C ILE A 206 2.26 5.02 9.22
N LYS A 207 2.57 6.29 9.43
CA LYS A 207 1.53 7.31 9.55
C LYS A 207 0.98 7.71 8.18
N VAL A 208 -0.33 7.54 7.99
CA VAL A 208 -1.04 7.89 6.75
C VAL A 208 -2.14 8.93 6.99
N PRO A 209 -2.48 9.74 5.96
CA PRO A 209 -3.62 10.65 6.06
C PRO A 209 -4.94 9.90 6.28
N THR A 210 -5.87 10.50 7.01
CA THR A 210 -7.14 9.86 7.41
C THR A 210 -7.96 9.32 6.24
N GLY A 211 -7.92 9.97 5.08
CA GLY A 211 -8.68 9.51 3.90
C GLY A 211 -8.06 8.33 3.12
N TYR A 212 -6.92 7.79 3.54
CA TYR A 212 -6.26 6.66 2.86
C TYR A 212 -6.80 5.32 3.30
N LEU A 213 -7.16 5.19 4.57
CA LEU A 213 -7.81 3.99 5.09
C LEU A 213 -9.32 4.02 4.81
N PRO A 214 -9.99 2.84 4.74
CA PRO A 214 -11.44 2.76 4.68
C PRO A 214 -12.11 3.46 5.87
N ALA A 215 -13.38 3.81 5.73
CA ALA A 215 -14.17 4.31 6.86
C ALA A 215 -14.18 3.27 7.99
N ASN A 216 -14.05 3.72 9.24
CA ASN A 216 -14.00 2.88 10.44
C ASN A 216 -12.80 1.92 10.54
N CYS A 217 -11.83 2.00 9.62
CA CYS A 217 -10.56 1.31 9.75
C CYS A 217 -9.57 2.22 10.49
N PHE A 218 -9.21 1.89 11.71
CA PHE A 218 -8.30 2.70 12.52
C PHE A 218 -6.85 2.34 12.31
N MET A 219 -6.57 1.04 12.17
CA MET A 219 -5.25 0.48 11.97
C MET A 219 -5.34 -0.69 10.97
N LEU A 220 -4.29 -0.86 10.16
CA LEU A 220 -4.18 -1.91 9.16
C LEU A 220 -2.77 -2.51 9.25
N ALA A 221 -2.68 -3.75 9.71
CA ALA A 221 -1.42 -4.49 9.74
C ALA A 221 -1.23 -5.29 8.45
N THR A 222 -0.01 -5.30 7.92
CA THR A 222 0.36 -6.06 6.73
C THR A 222 1.72 -6.71 6.92
N TYR A 223 1.86 -7.88 6.32
CA TYR A 223 3.16 -8.52 6.14
C TYR A 223 3.63 -8.33 4.68
N LYS A 224 4.87 -7.90 4.48
CA LYS A 224 5.41 -7.61 3.14
C LYS A 224 5.25 -8.76 2.15
N GLY A 225 5.45 -10.00 2.59
CA GLY A 225 5.34 -11.19 1.75
C GLY A 225 3.92 -11.53 1.31
N SER A 226 2.88 -11.04 2.02
CA SER A 226 1.48 -11.36 1.74
C SER A 226 0.81 -10.40 0.76
N VAL A 227 1.37 -9.22 0.54
CA VAL A 227 0.78 -8.19 -0.32
C VAL A 227 1.65 -7.88 -1.53
N LEU A 228 1.01 -7.68 -2.66
CA LEU A 228 1.62 -7.40 -3.95
C LEU A 228 1.03 -6.14 -4.54
N MET A 229 1.86 -5.31 -5.16
CA MET A 229 1.42 -4.15 -5.94
C MET A 229 2.16 -4.13 -7.28
N PRO A 230 1.81 -5.05 -8.19
CA PRO A 230 2.47 -5.13 -9.49
C PRO A 230 2.06 -3.96 -10.40
N TYR A 231 3.02 -3.45 -11.15
CA TYR A 231 2.82 -2.47 -12.22
C TYR A 231 3.16 -3.12 -13.55
N LYS A 232 2.20 -3.13 -14.48
CA LYS A 232 2.42 -3.61 -15.84
C LYS A 232 2.86 -2.50 -16.79
N ILE A 233 2.23 -1.33 -16.65
CA ILE A 233 2.56 -0.14 -17.42
C ILE A 233 2.74 1.01 -16.43
N GLN A 234 3.87 1.66 -16.50
CA GLN A 234 4.13 2.91 -15.81
C GLN A 234 4.84 3.82 -16.80
N ASP A 235 4.06 4.41 -17.69
CA ASP A 235 4.57 5.24 -18.78
C ASP A 235 4.15 6.70 -18.59
N ALA A 236 5.09 7.61 -18.85
CA ALA A 236 4.83 9.04 -18.83
C ALA A 236 5.62 9.69 -19.96
N LYS A 237 4.92 10.39 -20.87
CA LYS A 237 5.48 11.00 -22.07
C LYS A 237 5.17 12.48 -22.14
N ILE A 238 6.11 13.23 -22.67
CA ILE A 238 5.98 14.65 -22.99
C ILE A 238 6.14 14.81 -24.50
N HIS A 239 5.06 15.19 -25.16
CA HIS A 239 5.06 15.50 -26.59
C HIS A 239 5.22 17.00 -26.79
N GLN A 240 6.17 17.39 -27.63
CA GLN A 240 6.40 18.78 -28.00
C GLN A 240 5.63 19.08 -29.28
N ASP A 241 4.87 20.16 -29.31
CA ASP A 241 4.08 20.65 -30.42
C ASP A 241 3.29 19.52 -31.18
N PRO A 242 2.45 18.73 -30.48
CA PRO A 242 1.67 17.69 -31.12
C PRO A 242 0.63 18.31 -32.07
N PRO A 243 0.09 17.56 -33.06
CA PRO A 243 -0.93 18.08 -33.97
C PRO A 243 -2.10 18.70 -33.23
N GLY A 244 -2.48 19.92 -33.60
CA GLY A 244 -3.61 20.66 -33.00
C GLY A 244 -3.30 21.41 -31.69
N LEU A 245 -2.06 21.39 -31.20
CA LEU A 245 -1.66 22.13 -30.00
C LEU A 245 -0.28 22.81 -30.21
N SER A 246 -0.20 24.12 -30.02
CA SER A 246 1.08 24.81 -29.93
C SER A 246 1.57 24.81 -28.48
N GLY A 247 2.41 23.82 -28.13
CA GLY A 247 2.87 23.66 -26.75
C GLY A 247 3.26 22.23 -26.42
N ASN A 248 3.16 21.88 -25.15
CA ASN A 248 3.50 20.55 -24.67
C ASN A 248 2.23 19.78 -24.26
N LEU A 249 2.15 18.53 -24.66
CA LEU A 249 1.16 17.58 -24.18
C LEU A 249 1.87 16.56 -23.27
N LEU A 250 1.39 16.45 -22.03
CA LEU A 250 1.90 15.53 -21.02
C LEU A 250 0.88 14.41 -20.86
N GLU A 251 1.30 13.19 -21.08
CA GLU A 251 0.46 12.01 -20.96
C GLU A 251 1.10 10.99 -20.04
N GLY A 252 0.29 10.31 -19.24
CA GLY A 252 0.74 9.21 -18.42
C GLY A 252 -0.31 8.12 -18.36
N ARG A 253 0.15 6.86 -18.33
CA ARG A 253 -0.70 5.68 -18.16
C ARG A 253 -0.10 4.75 -17.14
N HIS A 254 -0.94 4.27 -16.21
CA HIS A 254 -0.57 3.34 -15.17
C HIS A 254 -1.54 2.17 -15.17
N TYR A 255 -1.00 0.98 -15.42
CA TYR A 255 -1.76 -0.25 -15.32
C TYR A 255 -1.19 -1.08 -14.19
N TYR A 256 -1.93 -1.17 -13.08
CA TYR A 256 -1.51 -1.77 -11.82
C TYR A 256 -2.68 -2.41 -11.09
N ASP A 257 -2.40 -3.16 -10.06
CA ASP A 257 -3.39 -3.60 -9.08
C ASP A 257 -2.73 -3.85 -7.72
N CYS A 258 -3.56 -4.17 -6.71
CA CYS A 258 -3.12 -4.59 -5.40
C CYS A 258 -3.76 -5.92 -5.09
N LEU A 259 -2.92 -6.90 -4.83
CA LEU A 259 -3.28 -8.30 -4.74
C LEU A 259 -2.79 -8.86 -3.40
N GLY A 260 -3.51 -9.82 -2.86
CA GLY A 260 -3.10 -10.59 -1.68
C GLY A 260 -2.78 -12.03 -2.06
N LYS A 261 -1.72 -12.58 -1.50
CA LYS A 261 -1.42 -14.02 -1.61
C LYS A 261 -2.23 -14.79 -0.58
N TYR A 262 -2.71 -15.97 -0.96
CA TYR A 262 -3.24 -16.94 0.01
C TYR A 262 -2.08 -17.51 0.83
N PHE A 263 -1.80 -16.88 1.97
CA PHE A 263 -1.01 -17.52 3.02
C PHE A 263 -1.91 -17.88 4.19
N LYS A 264 -1.64 -18.99 4.84
CA LYS A 264 -2.28 -19.36 6.11
C LYS A 264 -2.15 -18.17 7.07
N GLY A 265 -3.26 -17.52 7.38
CA GLY A 265 -3.26 -16.37 8.28
C GLY A 265 -2.70 -15.07 7.69
N CYS A 266 -2.99 -14.80 6.43
CA CYS A 266 -2.55 -13.62 5.72
C CYS A 266 -2.43 -12.39 6.60
N GLY A 267 -1.24 -11.85 6.73
CA GLY A 267 -0.87 -10.73 7.56
C GLY A 267 -1.53 -9.40 7.26
N ILE A 268 -2.85 -9.38 7.06
CA ILE A 268 -3.62 -8.15 6.99
C ILE A 268 -4.68 -8.21 8.07
N VAL A 269 -4.60 -7.30 9.04
CA VAL A 269 -5.61 -7.13 10.07
C VAL A 269 -6.14 -5.72 10.01
N CYS A 270 -7.46 -5.57 9.93
CA CYS A 270 -8.13 -4.28 9.95
C CYS A 270 -8.98 -4.18 11.21
N ILE A 271 -8.89 -3.07 11.91
CA ILE A 271 -9.72 -2.78 13.08
C ILE A 271 -10.79 -1.79 12.66
N GLY A 272 -12.04 -2.15 12.87
CA GLY A 272 -13.17 -1.29 12.57
C GLY A 272 -14.49 -1.86 13.06
N ASN A 273 -15.55 -1.09 12.98
CA ASN A 273 -16.89 -1.55 13.26
C ASN A 273 -17.42 -2.47 12.14
N GLU A 274 -18.37 -3.34 12.41
CA GLU A 274 -18.90 -4.44 11.60
C GLU A 274 -19.30 -4.14 10.14
N TYR A 275 -19.22 -2.90 9.67
CA TYR A 275 -19.73 -2.46 8.37
C TYR A 275 -18.69 -2.33 7.27
N LEU A 276 -17.48 -2.89 7.44
CA LEU A 276 -16.36 -2.65 6.51
C LEU A 276 -16.43 -3.39 5.16
N PHE A 277 -17.29 -4.39 4.98
CA PHE A 277 -17.15 -5.34 3.87
C PHE A 277 -18.32 -5.41 2.88
N HIS A 278 -19.21 -4.44 2.85
CA HIS A 278 -20.16 -4.31 1.75
C HIS A 278 -19.64 -3.37 0.65
N TYR A 279 -18.56 -3.76 -0.02
CA TYR A 279 -18.32 -3.33 -1.39
C TYR A 279 -18.66 -4.50 -2.31
N SER A 280 -19.94 -4.52 -2.72
CA SER A 280 -20.37 -5.23 -3.92
C SER A 280 -19.51 -4.84 -5.11
N SER A 281 -19.06 -5.86 -5.81
CA SER A 281 -18.58 -5.96 -7.20
C SER A 281 -18.73 -4.69 -8.05
#